data_7aa844dd1ff5434c67b78712d4043daf
#
_entry.id   7aa844dd1ff5434c67b78712d4043daf
#
_cell.length_a   1.000
_cell.length_b   1.000
_cell.length_c   1.000
_cell.angle_alpha   90.00
_cell.angle_beta   90.00
_cell.angle_gamma   90.00
#
_symmetry.space_group_name_H-M   'P 1'
#
loop_
_entity.id
_entity.type
_entity.pdbx_description
1 polymer ?
#
loop_
_entity_poly.entity_id
_entity_poly.type
_entity_poly.pdbx_seq_one_letter_code
_entity_poly.pdbx_strand_id
1 'polypeptide(L)'
;MKRRILLIALAELLTGFRAQNTTSLSLDDLWDQYVGPVSTSPVNSTVEPVPVPSESLTPPPPLYYPPLPFPGGAQVPLSVQNESWKFPQSFWRGVSGSSFQIEDIARIAALGINTYAFSISWPRIFPFGSGNVNEAGLQHYDDVIDTCIQYGITPVVTLYHWDLPLNLQLTYGGWLNDQITNDFSEYARVAFTRWSSKVQYWVTINEPGVFCNRYPLPEGYFNDSATADIPPAQQFYACARNALLAHSSAYRIGKSINSSLRISFKNNGAYKIPLDNTADTAAAVQRAWDFNDGLWATPVFLTGDFPESVKEYASEFLPAFTEGQKAQINGTSDIFMIDAYGGGGFVTVPGDGGLQACVGNASHPEYPRCYAGASAYPGADYWPTGPAVDPCASWLTYSTDWVPTMLKTYQEMFKPAGGIVVSEFGMPEPYESLRPDLQSIVIDPLRSRYYREYLQSILMAMSEGVNVVGTLAWSVFDNFEWDHGYSCRFGVQYVNYTTQERYFKASAFEYVNMFKLYQE
;
A
#
# COMPACT_ATOMS: atom_id res chain seq x y z
N MET A 1 15.99 26.63 -12.54
CA MET A 1 15.47 27.03 -13.87
C MET A 1 15.03 25.83 -14.73
N LYS A 2 15.78 24.72 -14.81
CA LYS A 2 15.40 23.53 -15.61
C LYS A 2 14.16 22.74 -15.08
N ARG A 3 13.83 22.79 -13.79
CA ARG A 3 12.65 22.11 -13.21
C ARG A 3 11.31 22.85 -13.42
N ARG A 4 11.32 24.17 -13.60
CA ARG A 4 10.12 24.91 -14.01
C ARG A 4 9.70 24.62 -15.45
N ILE A 5 10.67 24.27 -16.29
CA ILE A 5 10.42 23.91 -17.70
C ILE A 5 9.74 22.55 -17.80
N LEU A 6 10.06 21.59 -16.92
CA LEU A 6 9.44 20.25 -16.96
C LEU A 6 7.96 20.27 -16.49
N LEU A 7 7.63 21.06 -15.46
CA LEU A 7 6.25 21.22 -14.98
C LEU A 7 5.39 22.03 -15.95
N ILE A 8 5.98 23.04 -16.63
CA ILE A 8 5.31 23.82 -17.67
C ILE A 8 5.11 22.95 -18.92
N ALA A 9 6.10 22.14 -19.30
CA ALA A 9 5.98 21.20 -20.41
C ALA A 9 4.91 20.12 -20.16
N LEU A 10 4.76 19.63 -18.91
CA LEU A 10 3.67 18.72 -18.56
C LEU A 10 2.29 19.42 -18.58
N ALA A 11 2.21 20.67 -18.13
CA ALA A 11 0.97 21.45 -18.17
C ALA A 11 0.60 21.86 -19.62
N GLU A 12 1.57 22.17 -20.45
CA GLU A 12 1.35 22.46 -21.87
C GLU A 12 1.04 21.20 -22.68
N LEU A 13 1.62 20.03 -22.32
CA LEU A 13 1.22 18.73 -22.84
C LEU A 13 -0.24 18.42 -22.49
N LEU A 14 -0.66 18.65 -21.25
CA LEU A 14 -2.03 18.42 -20.78
C LEU A 14 -3.05 19.40 -21.44
N THR A 15 -2.63 20.64 -21.74
CA THR A 15 -3.49 21.61 -22.45
C THR A 15 -3.45 21.44 -23.96
N GLY A 16 -2.34 20.98 -24.54
CA GLY A 16 -2.21 20.66 -25.97
C GLY A 16 -3.03 19.43 -26.39
N PHE A 17 -3.22 18.47 -25.51
CA PHE A 17 -4.05 17.28 -25.77
C PHE A 17 -5.56 17.59 -25.88
N ARG A 18 -6.03 18.75 -25.42
CA ARG A 18 -7.42 19.18 -25.57
C ARG A 18 -7.86 19.55 -27.00
N ALA A 19 -6.95 19.68 -27.94
CA ALA A 19 -7.25 20.30 -29.24
C ALA A 19 -6.84 19.53 -30.48
N GLN A 20 -6.28 18.34 -30.37
CA GLN A 20 -5.97 17.56 -31.57
C GLN A 20 -6.81 16.29 -31.60
N ASN A 21 -7.58 16.11 -32.69
CA ASN A 21 -8.11 14.83 -33.12
C ASN A 21 -6.92 13.85 -33.22
N THR A 22 -6.66 13.12 -32.13
CA THR A 22 -5.71 12.00 -32.15
C THR A 22 -6.36 10.84 -32.91
N THR A 23 -6.42 10.96 -34.23
CA THR A 23 -6.49 9.80 -35.10
C THR A 23 -5.20 9.03 -34.81
N SER A 24 -5.34 8.02 -33.98
CA SER A 24 -4.44 6.89 -33.71
C SER A 24 -3.02 7.02 -34.26
N LEU A 25 -2.18 7.80 -33.55
CA LEU A 25 -0.75 7.62 -33.68
C LEU A 25 -0.43 6.18 -33.19
N SER A 26 0.39 5.45 -33.94
CA SER A 26 0.90 4.17 -33.46
C SER A 26 1.76 4.36 -32.22
N LEU A 27 1.98 3.30 -31.44
CA LEU A 27 2.89 3.36 -30.28
C LEU A 27 4.32 3.74 -30.71
N ASP A 28 4.73 3.36 -31.92
CA ASP A 28 6.04 3.73 -32.48
C ASP A 28 6.10 5.22 -32.80
N ASP A 29 5.04 5.80 -33.39
CA ASP A 29 4.97 7.25 -33.63
C ASP A 29 5.01 8.04 -32.32
N LEU A 30 4.32 7.58 -31.28
CA LEU A 30 4.34 8.21 -29.96
C LEU A 30 5.75 8.09 -29.34
N TRP A 31 6.41 6.94 -29.49
CA TRP A 31 7.77 6.74 -29.03
C TRP A 31 8.74 7.70 -29.71
N ASP A 32 8.73 7.77 -31.04
CA ASP A 32 9.61 8.64 -31.82
C ASP A 32 9.38 10.13 -31.51
N GLN A 33 8.13 10.50 -31.26
CA GLN A 33 7.76 11.89 -30.98
C GLN A 33 8.13 12.34 -29.55
N TYR A 34 7.93 11.50 -28.53
CA TYR A 34 7.99 11.91 -27.13
C TYR A 34 9.15 11.31 -26.32
N VAL A 35 9.69 10.19 -26.74
CA VAL A 35 10.80 9.51 -26.05
C VAL A 35 12.09 9.62 -26.87
N GLY A 36 12.00 9.37 -28.16
CA GLY A 36 13.13 9.37 -29.08
C GLY A 36 14.09 8.18 -28.84
N PRO A 37 15.28 8.23 -29.47
CA PRO A 37 16.25 7.14 -29.33
C PRO A 37 16.78 7.08 -27.90
N VAL A 38 16.49 5.97 -27.22
CA VAL A 38 17.06 5.66 -25.89
C VAL A 38 18.43 5.02 -26.09
N SER A 39 19.42 5.48 -25.32
CA SER A 39 20.75 4.85 -25.33
C SER A 39 20.64 3.40 -24.90
N THR A 40 20.99 2.48 -25.77
CA THR A 40 21.09 1.04 -25.47
C THR A 40 22.46 0.65 -24.91
N SER A 41 23.35 1.63 -24.74
CA SER A 41 24.65 1.40 -24.11
C SER A 41 24.45 1.10 -22.65
N PRO A 42 24.91 -0.04 -22.12
CA PRO A 42 24.86 -0.30 -20.70
C PRO A 42 25.64 0.79 -19.99
N VAL A 43 24.96 1.53 -19.14
CA VAL A 43 25.63 2.41 -18.18
C VAL A 43 26.25 1.47 -17.16
N ASN A 44 27.57 1.30 -17.19
CA ASN A 44 28.28 0.67 -16.09
C ASN A 44 28.20 1.62 -14.88
N SER A 45 27.12 1.58 -14.15
CA SER A 45 27.05 2.23 -12.87
C SER A 45 27.70 1.30 -11.84
N THR A 46 28.98 1.51 -11.61
CA THR A 46 29.56 1.12 -10.33
C THR A 46 28.98 2.08 -9.32
N VAL A 47 27.96 1.64 -8.60
CA VAL A 47 27.47 2.39 -7.44
C VAL A 47 28.58 2.32 -6.39
N GLU A 48 29.35 3.41 -6.29
CA GLU A 48 30.36 3.53 -5.23
C GLU A 48 29.64 3.53 -3.87
N PRO A 49 30.17 2.76 -2.88
CA PRO A 49 29.60 2.75 -1.55
C PRO A 49 29.56 4.18 -0.97
N VAL A 50 28.39 4.66 -0.61
CA VAL A 50 28.25 5.96 0.04
C VAL A 50 28.55 5.78 1.52
N PRO A 51 29.60 6.44 2.08
CA PRO A 51 29.86 6.36 3.50
C PRO A 51 28.73 7.04 4.28
N VAL A 52 28.15 6.32 5.24
CA VAL A 52 27.16 6.86 6.17
C VAL A 52 27.92 7.47 7.35
N PRO A 53 27.87 8.79 7.56
CA PRO A 53 28.56 9.43 8.68
C PRO A 53 28.07 8.87 10.02
N SER A 54 28.98 8.54 10.93
CA SER A 54 28.64 7.96 12.24
C SER A 54 27.75 8.89 13.08
N GLU A 55 27.90 10.20 12.92
CA GLU A 55 27.05 11.21 13.57
C GLU A 55 25.59 11.11 13.12
N SER A 56 25.32 10.70 11.88
CA SER A 56 23.95 10.51 11.40
C SER A 56 23.25 9.30 12.03
N LEU A 57 24.03 8.37 12.62
CA LEU A 57 23.53 7.21 13.34
C LEU A 57 23.41 7.45 14.86
N THR A 58 23.63 8.69 15.30
CA THR A 58 23.47 9.08 16.70
C THR A 58 22.00 9.44 16.94
N PRO A 59 21.29 8.74 17.85
CA PRO A 59 19.92 9.10 18.16
C PRO A 59 19.85 10.51 18.76
N PRO A 60 18.77 11.27 18.51
CA PRO A 60 18.53 12.53 19.19
C PRO A 60 18.45 12.32 20.71
N PRO A 61 18.49 13.39 21.53
CA PRO A 61 18.40 13.31 22.99
C PRO A 61 17.24 12.42 23.45
N PRO A 62 17.31 11.81 24.66
CA PRO A 62 16.29 10.91 25.16
C PRO A 62 14.89 11.47 25.01
N LEU A 63 13.99 10.68 24.46
CA LEU A 63 12.62 11.06 24.20
C LEU A 63 11.87 11.20 25.52
N TYR A 64 11.28 12.37 25.76
CA TYR A 64 10.23 12.52 26.76
C TYR A 64 8.89 12.17 26.08
N TYR A 65 8.28 11.09 26.52
CA TYR A 65 6.91 10.76 26.09
C TYR A 65 5.94 11.57 26.94
N PRO A 66 5.31 12.63 26.43
CA PRO A 66 4.26 13.28 27.16
C PRO A 66 3.15 12.25 27.44
N PRO A 67 2.45 12.34 28.58
CA PRO A 67 1.25 11.54 28.77
C PRO A 67 0.33 11.81 27.58
N LEU A 68 -0.34 10.76 27.09
CA LEU A 68 -1.31 10.94 26.00
C LEU A 68 -2.32 12.02 26.46
N PRO A 69 -2.59 13.01 25.61
CA PRO A 69 -3.53 14.08 25.96
C PRO A 69 -4.98 13.58 26.04
N PHE A 70 -5.21 12.28 25.91
CA PHE A 70 -6.52 11.66 25.80
C PHE A 70 -6.74 10.64 26.91
N PRO A 71 -7.79 10.83 27.75
CA PRO A 71 -8.20 9.78 28.64
C PRO A 71 -8.72 8.59 27.84
N GLY A 72 -8.22 7.39 28.12
CA GLY A 72 -8.70 6.14 27.52
C GLY A 72 -8.15 5.79 26.15
N GLY A 73 -7.09 6.42 25.68
CA GLY A 73 -6.30 5.87 24.58
C GLY A 73 -5.84 4.49 24.98
N ALA A 74 -6.30 3.46 24.25
CA ALA A 74 -5.93 2.10 24.49
C ALA A 74 -4.41 2.00 24.43
N GLN A 75 -3.82 1.71 25.54
CA GLN A 75 -2.40 1.41 25.65
C GLN A 75 -2.35 -0.08 25.93
N VAL A 76 -1.60 -0.81 25.12
CA VAL A 76 -1.06 -2.05 25.65
C VAL A 76 -0.25 -1.62 26.88
N PRO A 77 -0.67 -1.90 28.10
CA PRO A 77 0.05 -1.42 29.26
C PRO A 77 1.49 -1.84 29.13
N LEU A 78 2.44 -0.94 29.44
CA LEU A 78 3.87 -1.29 29.53
C LEU A 78 4.10 -2.52 30.45
N SER A 79 3.12 -2.82 31.33
CA SER A 79 3.06 -4.03 32.17
C SER A 79 2.80 -5.36 31.40
N VAL A 80 2.42 -5.30 30.12
CA VAL A 80 2.26 -6.50 29.26
C VAL A 80 3.55 -6.79 28.48
N GLN A 81 4.60 -6.02 28.66
CA GLN A 81 5.92 -6.33 28.11
C GLN A 81 6.40 -7.66 28.68
N ASN A 82 6.37 -8.68 27.84
CA ASN A 82 6.89 -9.98 28.21
C ASN A 82 8.27 -10.14 27.55
N GLU A 83 9.31 -10.15 28.36
CA GLU A 83 10.70 -10.30 27.89
C GLU A 83 10.95 -11.63 27.16
N SER A 84 10.04 -12.61 27.32
CA SER A 84 10.10 -13.89 26.60
C SER A 84 9.60 -13.80 25.15
N TRP A 85 8.91 -12.72 24.78
CA TRP A 85 8.46 -12.53 23.41
C TRP A 85 9.63 -12.14 22.50
N LYS A 86 9.79 -12.84 21.37
CA LYS A 86 10.91 -12.63 20.48
C LYS A 86 10.47 -12.63 19.01
N PHE A 87 11.11 -11.77 18.22
CA PHE A 87 11.06 -11.86 16.78
C PHE A 87 12.07 -12.88 16.28
N PRO A 88 11.70 -13.83 15.41
CA PRO A 88 12.65 -14.73 14.77
C PRO A 88 13.74 -13.98 14.02
N GLN A 89 14.93 -14.56 13.90
CA GLN A 89 16.02 -13.94 13.13
C GLN A 89 15.65 -13.69 11.66
N SER A 90 14.81 -14.55 11.08
CA SER A 90 14.27 -14.43 9.73
C SER A 90 13.19 -13.35 9.56
N PHE A 91 12.76 -12.69 10.64
CA PHE A 91 11.71 -11.68 10.60
C PHE A 91 12.12 -10.47 9.77
N TRP A 92 11.23 -9.99 8.90
CA TRP A 92 11.47 -8.78 8.13
C TRP A 92 11.36 -7.55 9.02
N ARG A 93 12.48 -6.90 9.24
CA ARG A 93 12.59 -5.60 9.90
C ARG A 93 12.76 -4.56 8.82
N GLY A 94 11.66 -4.18 8.19
CA GLY A 94 11.71 -3.48 6.94
C GLY A 94 11.13 -2.08 6.99
N VAL A 95 11.35 -1.37 5.91
CA VAL A 95 10.70 -0.10 5.57
C VAL A 95 10.19 -0.16 4.15
N SER A 96 9.20 0.67 3.85
CA SER A 96 8.62 0.81 2.52
C SER A 96 8.71 2.24 2.00
N GLY A 97 8.66 2.40 0.68
CA GLY A 97 8.70 3.70 0.02
C GLY A 97 8.31 3.61 -1.44
N SER A 98 7.83 4.72 -1.99
CA SER A 98 7.39 4.80 -3.39
C SER A 98 8.41 5.42 -4.35
N SER A 99 9.48 6.03 -3.83
CA SER A 99 10.54 6.66 -4.64
C SER A 99 11.82 6.72 -3.84
N PHE A 100 13.00 6.61 -4.48
CA PHE A 100 14.25 6.44 -3.75
C PHE A 100 15.44 7.08 -4.42
N GLN A 101 16.45 7.25 -3.56
CA GLN A 101 17.84 7.50 -3.94
C GLN A 101 18.69 6.36 -3.35
N ILE A 102 19.75 6.00 -4.06
CA ILE A 102 20.69 4.94 -3.69
C ILE A 102 21.28 5.15 -2.29
N GLU A 103 21.57 6.42 -1.94
CA GLU A 103 22.07 6.81 -0.63
C GLU A 103 21.15 6.41 0.53
N ASP A 104 19.85 6.41 0.32
CA ASP A 104 18.87 6.03 1.35
C ASP A 104 18.96 4.55 1.71
N ILE A 105 19.31 3.67 0.76
CA ILE A 105 19.51 2.23 1.00
C ILE A 105 20.70 1.99 1.93
N ALA A 106 21.83 2.67 1.68
CA ALA A 106 23.00 2.59 2.55
C ALA A 106 22.67 3.03 3.98
N ARG A 107 21.89 4.10 4.13
CA ARG A 107 21.51 4.66 5.43
C ARG A 107 20.61 3.70 6.23
N ILE A 108 19.58 3.11 5.61
CA ILE A 108 18.71 2.15 6.31
C ILE A 108 19.45 0.87 6.67
N ALA A 109 20.36 0.40 5.81
CA ALA A 109 21.22 -0.74 6.11
C ALA A 109 22.11 -0.48 7.34
N ALA A 110 22.74 0.70 7.40
CA ALA A 110 23.58 1.12 8.54
C ALA A 110 22.76 1.21 9.84
N LEU A 111 21.48 1.56 9.77
CA LEU A 111 20.58 1.58 10.92
C LEU A 111 20.22 0.17 11.44
N GLY A 112 20.32 -0.87 10.59
CA GLY A 112 20.00 -2.25 10.93
C GLY A 112 18.69 -2.78 10.34
N ILE A 113 18.12 -2.08 9.37
CA ILE A 113 17.00 -2.56 8.54
C ILE A 113 17.52 -3.68 7.63
N ASN A 114 16.74 -4.74 7.46
CA ASN A 114 17.12 -5.89 6.63
C ASN A 114 16.25 -6.08 5.38
N THR A 115 15.18 -5.31 5.24
CA THR A 115 14.21 -5.45 4.14
C THR A 115 13.76 -4.08 3.65
N TYR A 116 13.70 -3.90 2.35
CA TYR A 116 13.20 -2.67 1.73
C TYR A 116 12.16 -2.99 0.66
N ALA A 117 10.93 -2.53 0.88
CA ALA A 117 9.86 -2.62 -0.09
C ALA A 117 9.76 -1.32 -0.90
N PHE A 118 9.74 -1.44 -2.22
CA PHE A 118 9.60 -0.31 -3.12
C PHE A 118 8.85 -0.69 -4.38
N SER A 119 8.23 0.30 -5.03
CA SER A 119 7.57 0.09 -6.30
C SER A 119 8.47 0.42 -7.49
N ILE A 120 8.30 -0.34 -8.57
CA ILE A 120 8.81 0.04 -9.88
C ILE A 120 7.69 0.74 -10.64
N SER A 121 8.04 1.76 -11.43
CA SER A 121 7.06 2.56 -12.13
C SER A 121 6.74 2.00 -13.51
N TRP A 122 5.47 1.60 -13.72
CA TRP A 122 5.01 1.11 -15.01
C TRP A 122 5.27 2.12 -16.14
N PRO A 123 4.88 3.42 -16.02
CA PRO A 123 5.16 4.39 -17.09
C PRO A 123 6.65 4.70 -17.27
N ARG A 124 7.51 4.39 -16.31
CA ARG A 124 8.96 4.52 -16.50
C ARG A 124 9.52 3.40 -17.40
N ILE A 125 8.95 2.21 -17.32
CA ILE A 125 9.37 1.04 -18.11
C ILE A 125 8.64 1.00 -19.46
N PHE A 126 7.34 1.22 -19.45
CA PHE A 126 6.51 1.35 -20.64
C PHE A 126 5.84 2.73 -20.65
N PRO A 127 6.44 3.76 -21.24
CA PRO A 127 5.91 5.14 -21.19
C PRO A 127 4.46 5.28 -21.67
N PHE A 128 4.05 4.41 -22.60
CA PHE A 128 2.69 4.38 -23.12
C PHE A 128 1.87 3.18 -22.62
N GLY A 129 2.39 2.44 -21.63
CA GLY A 129 1.73 1.32 -21.00
C GLY A 129 1.97 -0.03 -21.66
N SER A 130 2.29 -0.03 -22.95
CA SER A 130 2.65 -1.20 -23.76
C SER A 130 3.58 -0.77 -24.90
N GLY A 131 4.02 -1.72 -25.74
CA GLY A 131 4.90 -1.44 -26.87
C GLY A 131 6.37 -1.43 -26.50
N ASN A 132 7.10 -0.36 -26.83
CA ASN A 132 8.54 -0.29 -26.64
C ASN A 132 8.92 -0.12 -25.16
N VAL A 133 9.93 -0.87 -24.73
CA VAL A 133 10.48 -0.82 -23.38
C VAL A 133 11.54 0.27 -23.26
N ASN A 134 11.46 1.07 -22.21
CA ASN A 134 12.46 2.07 -21.86
C ASN A 134 13.63 1.41 -21.10
N GLU A 135 14.71 1.09 -21.79
CA GLU A 135 15.89 0.45 -21.19
C GLU A 135 16.53 1.33 -20.08
N ALA A 136 16.51 2.65 -20.21
CA ALA A 136 17.00 3.55 -19.15
C ALA A 136 16.14 3.44 -17.87
N GLY A 137 14.84 3.17 -18.03
CA GLY A 137 13.96 2.88 -16.90
C GLY A 137 14.29 1.56 -16.23
N LEU A 138 14.58 0.50 -17.00
CA LEU A 138 15.03 -0.76 -16.45
C LEU A 138 16.37 -0.64 -15.73
N GLN A 139 17.33 0.05 -16.33
CA GLN A 139 18.65 0.26 -15.74
C GLN A 139 18.60 0.95 -14.37
N HIS A 140 17.72 1.94 -14.22
CA HIS A 140 17.52 2.59 -12.94
C HIS A 140 17.14 1.59 -11.83
N TYR A 141 16.29 0.62 -12.13
CA TYR A 141 15.89 -0.40 -11.15
C TYR A 141 16.93 -1.54 -11.00
N ASP A 142 17.76 -1.80 -12.01
CA ASP A 142 18.96 -2.64 -11.82
C ASP A 142 19.84 -2.04 -10.71
N ASP A 143 20.12 -0.74 -10.77
CA ASP A 143 20.96 -0.03 -9.80
C ASP A 143 20.37 -0.10 -8.39
N VAL A 144 19.06 0.08 -8.25
CA VAL A 144 18.38 0.00 -6.95
C VAL A 144 18.44 -1.39 -6.35
N ILE A 145 18.13 -2.41 -7.16
CA ILE A 145 18.11 -3.81 -6.71
C ILE A 145 19.54 -4.25 -6.35
N ASP A 146 20.52 -3.93 -7.18
CA ASP A 146 21.91 -4.26 -6.93
C ASP A 146 22.45 -3.58 -5.69
N THR A 147 22.04 -2.33 -5.44
CA THR A 147 22.38 -1.61 -4.20
C THR A 147 21.76 -2.30 -2.98
N CYS A 148 20.50 -2.71 -3.03
CA CYS A 148 19.90 -3.47 -1.93
C CYS A 148 20.74 -4.72 -1.60
N ILE A 149 21.09 -5.49 -2.62
CA ILE A 149 21.88 -6.71 -2.46
C ILE A 149 23.28 -6.41 -1.89
N GLN A 150 23.93 -5.38 -2.41
CA GLN A 150 25.26 -4.94 -1.94
C GLN A 150 25.28 -4.62 -0.45
N TYR A 151 24.21 -3.99 0.05
CA TYR A 151 24.09 -3.65 1.47
C TYR A 151 23.41 -4.73 2.33
N GLY A 152 23.15 -5.91 1.78
CA GLY A 152 22.51 -7.01 2.53
C GLY A 152 21.04 -6.76 2.84
N ILE A 153 20.39 -5.87 2.11
CA ILE A 153 18.95 -5.58 2.21
C ILE A 153 18.19 -6.50 1.28
N THR A 154 17.16 -7.16 1.79
CA THR A 154 16.22 -7.96 0.98
C THR A 154 15.28 -7.02 0.22
N PRO A 155 15.31 -7.00 -1.13
CA PRO A 155 14.36 -6.21 -1.89
C PRO A 155 13.00 -6.91 -1.95
N VAL A 156 11.92 -6.14 -1.74
CA VAL A 156 10.53 -6.54 -2.00
C VAL A 156 9.98 -5.59 -3.04
N VAL A 157 9.74 -6.08 -4.27
CA VAL A 157 9.42 -5.23 -5.41
C VAL A 157 7.93 -5.25 -5.70
N THR A 158 7.31 -4.07 -5.72
CA THR A 158 5.90 -3.87 -6.09
C THR A 158 5.80 -3.44 -7.55
N LEU A 159 5.02 -4.18 -8.36
CA LEU A 159 4.84 -3.86 -9.77
C LEU A 159 3.97 -2.63 -9.99
N TYR A 160 2.88 -2.48 -9.25
CA TYR A 160 1.93 -1.38 -9.42
C TYR A 160 1.56 -0.72 -8.10
N HIS A 161 1.88 0.57 -7.98
CA HIS A 161 1.53 1.42 -6.84
C HIS A 161 0.86 2.72 -7.32
N TRP A 162 -0.26 2.54 -8.06
CA TRP A 162 -1.21 3.55 -8.54
C TRP A 162 -0.74 4.43 -9.72
N ASP A 163 0.44 4.20 -10.22
CA ASP A 163 1.07 4.95 -11.32
C ASP A 163 0.70 4.34 -12.70
N LEU A 164 -0.60 4.40 -13.05
CA LEU A 164 -1.09 3.92 -14.34
C LEU A 164 -0.53 4.79 -15.48
N PRO A 165 0.04 4.20 -16.54
CA PRO A 165 0.39 4.94 -17.75
C PRO A 165 -0.84 5.66 -18.32
N LEU A 166 -0.75 6.99 -18.44
CA LEU A 166 -1.89 7.83 -18.84
C LEU A 166 -2.51 7.40 -20.16
N ASN A 167 -1.69 6.92 -21.11
CA ASN A 167 -2.17 6.47 -22.41
C ASN A 167 -3.18 5.32 -22.30
N LEU A 168 -3.02 4.41 -21.33
CA LEU A 168 -3.96 3.31 -21.13
C LEU A 168 -5.32 3.81 -20.65
N GLN A 169 -5.32 4.84 -19.76
CA GLN A 169 -6.55 5.49 -19.34
C GLN A 169 -7.25 6.21 -20.50
N LEU A 170 -6.48 6.93 -21.32
CA LEU A 170 -7.03 7.69 -22.45
C LEU A 170 -7.53 6.81 -23.59
N THR A 171 -6.88 5.67 -23.83
CA THR A 171 -7.17 4.80 -24.97
C THR A 171 -8.39 3.91 -24.73
N TYR A 172 -8.47 3.29 -23.54
CA TYR A 172 -9.52 2.30 -23.28
C TYR A 172 -10.11 2.35 -21.87
N GLY A 173 -9.78 3.37 -21.05
CA GLY A 173 -10.33 3.52 -19.69
C GLY A 173 -9.55 2.78 -18.60
N GLY A 174 -8.32 2.36 -18.86
CA GLY A 174 -7.43 1.77 -17.86
C GLY A 174 -8.01 0.54 -17.18
N TRP A 175 -8.12 0.58 -15.84
CA TRP A 175 -8.59 -0.56 -15.05
C TRP A 175 -10.06 -0.94 -15.28
N LEU A 176 -10.84 -0.14 -16.01
CA LEU A 176 -12.23 -0.47 -16.34
C LEU A 176 -12.35 -1.42 -17.56
N ASN A 177 -11.29 -1.65 -18.29
CA ASN A 177 -11.27 -2.48 -19.50
C ASN A 177 -10.43 -3.73 -19.33
N ASP A 178 -10.90 -4.85 -19.85
CA ASP A 178 -10.23 -6.16 -19.77
C ASP A 178 -8.82 -6.17 -20.42
N GLN A 179 -8.55 -5.26 -21.38
CA GLN A 179 -7.24 -5.11 -22.04
C GLN A 179 -6.13 -4.84 -21.03
N ILE A 180 -6.42 -4.16 -19.92
CA ILE A 180 -5.44 -3.87 -18.85
C ILE A 180 -4.76 -5.14 -18.34
N THR A 181 -5.45 -6.27 -18.32
CA THR A 181 -4.89 -7.56 -17.90
C THR A 181 -3.75 -8.02 -18.80
N ASN A 182 -3.87 -7.81 -20.12
CA ASN A 182 -2.83 -8.16 -21.08
C ASN A 182 -1.62 -7.23 -20.96
N ASP A 183 -1.87 -5.92 -20.89
CA ASP A 183 -0.81 -4.91 -20.80
C ASP A 183 -0.04 -5.03 -19.48
N PHE A 184 -0.75 -5.24 -18.37
CA PHE A 184 -0.12 -5.52 -17.07
C PHE A 184 0.67 -6.84 -17.06
N SER A 185 0.17 -7.87 -17.75
CA SER A 185 0.86 -9.16 -17.86
C SER A 185 2.18 -9.03 -18.61
N GLU A 186 2.23 -8.22 -19.66
CA GLU A 186 3.47 -7.99 -20.41
C GLU A 186 4.46 -7.16 -19.59
N TYR A 187 4.00 -6.13 -18.90
CA TYR A 187 4.81 -5.36 -17.94
C TYR A 187 5.41 -6.27 -16.86
N ALA A 188 4.58 -7.11 -16.24
CA ALA A 188 5.03 -8.07 -15.23
C ALA A 188 6.05 -9.08 -15.80
N ARG A 189 5.83 -9.55 -17.02
CA ARG A 189 6.77 -10.47 -17.72
C ARG A 189 8.14 -9.84 -17.88
N VAL A 190 8.21 -8.59 -18.34
CA VAL A 190 9.49 -7.86 -18.49
C VAL A 190 10.18 -7.75 -17.13
N ALA A 191 9.47 -7.34 -16.08
CA ALA A 191 10.02 -7.21 -14.74
C ALA A 191 10.56 -8.55 -14.19
N PHE A 192 9.76 -9.62 -14.25
CA PHE A 192 10.17 -10.93 -13.76
C PHE A 192 11.35 -11.50 -14.59
N THR A 193 11.33 -11.34 -15.91
CA THR A 193 12.44 -11.79 -16.76
C THR A 193 13.74 -11.09 -16.40
N ARG A 194 13.68 -9.78 -16.12
CA ARG A 194 14.86 -8.98 -15.78
C ARG A 194 15.42 -9.30 -14.40
N TRP A 195 14.56 -9.44 -13.38
CA TRP A 195 15.01 -9.40 -11.98
C TRP A 195 14.73 -10.66 -11.15
N SER A 196 14.04 -11.69 -11.66
CA SER A 196 13.68 -12.88 -10.86
C SER A 196 14.86 -13.71 -10.36
N SER A 197 16.05 -13.51 -10.88
CA SER A 197 17.29 -14.12 -10.36
C SER A 197 17.87 -13.37 -9.14
N LYS A 198 17.46 -12.11 -8.93
CA LYS A 198 17.96 -11.22 -7.88
C LYS A 198 16.90 -10.92 -6.83
N VAL A 199 15.63 -10.85 -7.22
CA VAL A 199 14.49 -10.50 -6.36
C VAL A 199 13.64 -11.74 -6.13
N GLN A 200 13.53 -12.16 -4.88
CA GLN A 200 12.71 -13.30 -4.48
C GLN A 200 11.26 -12.89 -4.14
N TYR A 201 11.04 -11.69 -3.60
CA TYR A 201 9.76 -11.25 -3.06
C TYR A 201 9.13 -10.16 -3.91
N TRP A 202 7.88 -10.39 -4.29
CA TRP A 202 7.17 -9.52 -5.21
C TRP A 202 5.75 -9.21 -4.73
N VAL A 203 5.31 -8.00 -4.98
CA VAL A 203 3.91 -7.58 -4.87
C VAL A 203 3.43 -7.19 -6.26
N THR A 204 2.33 -7.75 -6.70
CA THR A 204 1.78 -7.40 -8.02
C THR A 204 1.10 -6.05 -8.00
N ILE A 205 0.16 -5.85 -7.07
CA ILE A 205 -0.70 -4.67 -6.97
C ILE A 205 -0.77 -4.23 -5.52
N ASN A 206 -0.53 -2.93 -5.28
CA ASN A 206 -0.71 -2.27 -3.99
C ASN A 206 -2.14 -1.76 -3.84
N GLU A 207 -2.81 -2.14 -2.76
CA GLU A 207 -4.10 -1.61 -2.27
C GLU A 207 -5.15 -1.33 -3.36
N PRO A 208 -5.62 -2.36 -4.07
CA PRO A 208 -6.58 -2.15 -5.16
C PRO A 208 -7.90 -1.55 -4.67
N GLY A 209 -8.26 -1.74 -3.42
CA GLY A 209 -9.43 -1.10 -2.82
C GLY A 209 -9.36 0.41 -2.85
N VAL A 210 -8.17 0.99 -2.74
CA VAL A 210 -7.99 2.44 -2.73
C VAL A 210 -8.14 3.02 -4.13
N PHE A 211 -7.38 2.52 -5.13
CA PHE A 211 -7.46 3.12 -6.46
C PHE A 211 -8.76 2.77 -7.21
N CYS A 212 -9.34 1.58 -6.99
CA CYS A 212 -10.65 1.25 -7.58
C CYS A 212 -11.78 2.11 -7.01
N ASN A 213 -11.70 2.55 -5.74
CA ASN A 213 -12.64 3.51 -5.16
C ASN A 213 -12.56 4.93 -5.77
N ARG A 214 -11.55 5.22 -6.60
CA ARG A 214 -11.48 6.48 -7.35
C ARG A 214 -12.42 6.50 -8.57
N TYR A 215 -12.94 5.34 -8.99
CA TYR A 215 -13.93 5.26 -10.06
C TYR A 215 -15.35 5.43 -9.51
N PRO A 216 -16.21 6.20 -10.21
CA PRO A 216 -15.94 6.95 -11.44
C PRO A 216 -14.96 8.11 -11.20
N LEU A 217 -14.09 8.34 -12.18
CA LEU A 217 -13.21 9.51 -12.16
C LEU A 217 -14.05 10.79 -12.32
N PRO A 218 -13.60 11.94 -11.77
CA PRO A 218 -14.32 13.21 -11.88
C PRO A 218 -14.56 13.61 -13.34
N GLU A 219 -15.76 14.12 -13.63
CA GLU A 219 -16.14 14.58 -14.98
C GLU A 219 -15.12 15.57 -15.56
N GLY A 220 -14.77 15.39 -16.83
CA GLY A 220 -13.86 16.26 -17.56
C GLY A 220 -12.38 16.08 -17.25
N TYR A 221 -12.01 15.13 -16.37
CA TYR A 221 -10.61 14.78 -16.12
C TYR A 221 -9.98 14.03 -17.30
N PHE A 222 -10.76 13.13 -17.92
CA PHE A 222 -10.36 12.35 -19.10
C PHE A 222 -11.51 12.28 -20.12
N ASN A 223 -11.20 11.79 -21.31
CA ASN A 223 -12.22 11.55 -22.32
C ASN A 223 -13.08 10.34 -21.89
N ASP A 224 -14.29 10.59 -21.43
CA ASP A 224 -15.20 9.59 -20.87
C ASP A 224 -15.73 8.58 -21.91
N SER A 225 -15.44 8.77 -23.21
CA SER A 225 -15.94 7.91 -24.28
C SER A 225 -15.51 6.44 -24.15
N ALA A 226 -14.32 6.19 -23.58
CA ALA A 226 -13.80 4.83 -23.38
C ALA A 226 -14.51 4.06 -22.25
N THR A 227 -15.21 4.76 -21.36
CA THR A 227 -15.89 4.19 -20.19
C THR A 227 -17.39 4.48 -20.14
N ALA A 228 -17.93 5.16 -21.16
CA ALA A 228 -19.31 5.62 -21.20
C ALA A 228 -20.34 4.49 -21.09
N ASP A 229 -19.98 3.28 -21.50
CA ASP A 229 -20.86 2.12 -21.47
C ASP A 229 -20.91 1.41 -20.10
N ILE A 230 -20.06 1.80 -19.14
CA ILE A 230 -20.03 1.20 -17.80
C ILE A 230 -20.71 2.14 -16.81
N PRO A 231 -21.89 1.78 -16.28
CA PRO A 231 -22.58 2.61 -15.30
C PRO A 231 -21.68 2.94 -14.10
N PRO A 232 -21.71 4.16 -13.54
CA PRO A 232 -20.87 4.57 -12.43
C PRO A 232 -20.85 3.59 -11.25
N ALA A 233 -22.00 3.04 -10.88
CA ALA A 233 -22.13 2.07 -9.79
C ALA A 233 -21.41 0.74 -10.06
N GLN A 234 -21.14 0.40 -11.34
CA GLN A 234 -20.43 -0.81 -11.73
C GLN A 234 -18.93 -0.61 -11.87
N GLN A 235 -18.44 0.62 -12.00
CA GLN A 235 -17.03 0.90 -12.32
C GLN A 235 -16.08 0.38 -11.24
N PHE A 236 -16.42 0.54 -9.95
CA PHE A 236 -15.64 -0.03 -8.86
C PHE A 236 -15.45 -1.55 -9.01
N TYR A 237 -16.53 -2.27 -9.29
CA TYR A 237 -16.50 -3.73 -9.41
C TYR A 237 -15.84 -4.21 -10.71
N ALA A 238 -15.97 -3.44 -11.80
CA ALA A 238 -15.23 -3.69 -13.04
C ALA A 238 -13.71 -3.56 -12.81
N CYS A 239 -13.29 -2.49 -12.12
CA CYS A 239 -11.90 -2.32 -11.70
C CYS A 239 -11.43 -3.49 -10.80
N ALA A 240 -12.25 -3.88 -9.82
CA ALA A 240 -11.91 -4.98 -8.91
C ALA A 240 -11.72 -6.31 -9.66
N ARG A 241 -12.61 -6.63 -10.58
CA ARG A 241 -12.49 -7.83 -11.42
C ARG A 241 -11.19 -7.82 -12.23
N ASN A 242 -10.90 -6.72 -12.89
CA ASN A 242 -9.73 -6.61 -13.76
C ASN A 242 -8.42 -6.60 -12.95
N ALA A 243 -8.39 -5.99 -11.77
CA ALA A 243 -7.24 -6.04 -10.86
C ALA A 243 -6.94 -7.47 -10.39
N LEU A 244 -7.98 -8.26 -10.03
CA LEU A 244 -7.81 -9.66 -9.65
C LEU A 244 -7.31 -10.54 -10.81
N LEU A 245 -7.80 -10.31 -12.02
CA LEU A 245 -7.34 -11.02 -13.22
C LEU A 245 -5.89 -10.65 -13.57
N ALA A 246 -5.55 -9.37 -13.52
CA ALA A 246 -4.20 -8.89 -13.78
C ALA A 246 -3.20 -9.43 -12.74
N HIS A 247 -3.57 -9.39 -11.44
CA HIS A 247 -2.80 -10.01 -10.37
C HIS A 247 -2.54 -11.48 -10.63
N SER A 248 -3.59 -12.26 -10.89
CA SER A 248 -3.47 -13.70 -11.07
C SER A 248 -2.65 -14.06 -12.30
N SER A 249 -2.78 -13.32 -13.39
CA SER A 249 -1.95 -13.48 -14.58
C SER A 249 -0.48 -13.20 -14.28
N ALA A 250 -0.17 -12.08 -13.64
CA ALA A 250 1.19 -11.73 -13.24
C ALA A 250 1.81 -12.79 -12.30
N TYR A 251 1.05 -13.28 -11.30
CA TYR A 251 1.48 -14.37 -10.41
C TYR A 251 1.90 -15.61 -11.20
N ARG A 252 1.05 -16.09 -12.11
CA ARG A 252 1.33 -17.30 -12.88
C ARG A 252 2.50 -17.12 -13.85
N ILE A 253 2.64 -15.93 -14.45
CA ILE A 253 3.81 -15.58 -15.27
C ILE A 253 5.08 -15.65 -14.41
N GLY A 254 5.10 -14.99 -13.25
CA GLY A 254 6.26 -15.01 -12.36
C GLY A 254 6.65 -16.43 -11.94
N LYS A 255 5.66 -17.25 -11.52
CA LYS A 255 5.89 -18.67 -11.17
C LYS A 255 6.37 -19.52 -12.34
N SER A 256 5.96 -19.22 -13.57
CA SER A 256 6.43 -19.93 -14.78
C SER A 256 7.88 -19.58 -15.13
N ILE A 257 8.30 -18.35 -14.86
CA ILE A 257 9.68 -17.89 -15.07
C ILE A 257 10.60 -18.42 -13.97
N ASN A 258 10.18 -18.30 -12.73
CA ASN A 258 10.93 -18.80 -11.58
C ASN A 258 9.95 -19.26 -10.48
N SER A 259 9.80 -20.57 -10.31
CA SER A 259 8.85 -21.16 -9.36
C SER A 259 9.19 -20.88 -7.88
N SER A 260 10.43 -20.48 -7.58
CA SER A 260 10.85 -20.14 -6.20
C SER A 260 10.42 -18.76 -5.75
N LEU A 261 9.94 -17.90 -6.65
CA LEU A 261 9.47 -16.57 -6.29
C LEU A 261 8.36 -16.63 -5.24
N ARG A 262 8.35 -15.66 -4.35
CA ARG A 262 7.27 -15.39 -3.42
C ARG A 262 6.53 -14.16 -3.91
N ILE A 263 5.35 -14.39 -4.46
CA ILE A 263 4.54 -13.35 -5.10
C ILE A 263 3.28 -13.15 -4.28
N SER A 264 3.00 -11.92 -3.96
CA SER A 264 1.91 -11.53 -3.08
C SER A 264 1.04 -10.45 -3.71
N PHE A 265 -0.07 -10.24 -3.08
CA PHE A 265 -1.03 -9.21 -3.33
C PHE A 265 -1.15 -8.38 -2.05
N LYS A 266 -1.22 -7.08 -2.15
CA LYS A 266 -1.19 -6.19 -0.99
C LYS A 266 -2.56 -5.58 -0.77
N ASN A 267 -3.15 -5.87 0.37
CA ASN A 267 -4.45 -5.34 0.77
C ASN A 267 -4.28 -4.06 1.60
N ASN A 268 -5.24 -3.17 1.50
CA ASN A 268 -5.48 -2.16 2.53
C ASN A 268 -6.56 -2.68 3.46
N GLY A 269 -6.42 -2.45 4.75
CA GLY A 269 -7.42 -2.93 5.69
C GLY A 269 -7.43 -2.18 7.00
N ALA A 270 -8.58 -2.30 7.66
CA ALA A 270 -8.79 -1.75 8.98
C ALA A 270 -9.71 -2.67 9.79
N TYR A 271 -9.47 -2.78 11.08
CA TYR A 271 -10.26 -3.65 11.93
C TYR A 271 -11.72 -3.19 12.00
N LYS A 272 -12.65 -4.15 11.86
CA LYS A 272 -14.09 -3.90 11.92
C LYS A 272 -14.57 -4.18 13.33
N ILE A 273 -14.88 -3.12 14.08
CA ILE A 273 -15.26 -3.21 15.50
C ILE A 273 -16.79 -3.35 15.59
N PRO A 274 -17.34 -4.42 16.16
CA PRO A 274 -18.78 -4.51 16.36
C PRO A 274 -19.25 -3.41 17.33
N LEU A 275 -20.34 -2.69 16.96
CA LEU A 275 -20.91 -1.65 17.82
C LEU A 275 -21.58 -2.24 19.08
N ASP A 276 -22.11 -3.44 18.96
CA ASP A 276 -22.72 -4.20 20.05
C ASP A 276 -22.55 -5.72 19.85
N ASN A 277 -23.04 -6.51 20.79
CA ASN A 277 -22.91 -7.98 20.76
C ASN A 277 -24.15 -8.68 20.18
N THR A 278 -24.96 -8.01 19.37
CA THR A 278 -26.13 -8.62 18.72
C THR A 278 -25.72 -9.50 17.53
N ALA A 279 -26.54 -10.50 17.21
CA ALA A 279 -26.33 -11.35 16.04
C ALA A 279 -26.40 -10.54 14.73
N ASP A 280 -27.24 -9.52 14.68
CA ASP A 280 -27.41 -8.65 13.51
C ASP A 280 -26.18 -7.78 13.28
N THR A 281 -25.58 -7.23 14.35
CA THR A 281 -24.31 -6.52 14.28
C THR A 281 -23.16 -7.45 13.87
N ALA A 282 -23.12 -8.67 14.39
CA ALA A 282 -22.11 -9.65 13.95
C ALA A 282 -22.21 -9.97 12.46
N ALA A 283 -23.43 -10.13 11.95
CA ALA A 283 -23.67 -10.30 10.51
C ALA A 283 -23.29 -9.08 9.68
N ALA A 284 -23.51 -7.86 10.20
CA ALA A 284 -23.06 -6.63 9.55
C ALA A 284 -21.54 -6.51 9.52
N VAL A 285 -20.84 -6.90 10.59
CA VAL A 285 -19.38 -6.97 10.65
C VAL A 285 -18.83 -7.95 9.63
N GLN A 286 -19.45 -9.15 9.48
CA GLN A 286 -19.03 -10.12 8.46
C GLN A 286 -19.17 -9.51 7.05
N ARG A 287 -20.30 -8.84 6.75
CA ARG A 287 -20.45 -8.14 5.45
C ARG A 287 -19.41 -7.05 5.27
N ALA A 288 -19.08 -6.32 6.33
CA ALA A 288 -18.02 -5.30 6.26
C ALA A 288 -16.65 -5.91 5.93
N TRP A 289 -16.32 -7.08 6.49
CA TRP A 289 -15.14 -7.83 6.09
C TRP A 289 -15.21 -8.27 4.63
N ASP A 290 -16.32 -8.84 4.20
CA ASP A 290 -16.51 -9.37 2.85
C ASP A 290 -16.42 -8.29 1.77
N PHE A 291 -17.00 -7.12 2.01
CA PHE A 291 -17.02 -6.00 1.05
C PHE A 291 -15.74 -5.17 1.02
N ASN A 292 -14.87 -5.30 2.02
CA ASN A 292 -13.57 -4.63 2.05
C ASN A 292 -12.46 -5.65 1.79
N ASP A 293 -11.94 -6.25 2.83
CA ASP A 293 -10.77 -7.15 2.76
C ASP A 293 -11.09 -8.44 2.01
N GLY A 294 -12.28 -9.00 2.22
CA GLY A 294 -12.75 -10.24 1.61
C GLY A 294 -12.95 -10.13 0.11
N LEU A 295 -13.35 -8.95 -0.40
CA LEU A 295 -13.50 -8.71 -1.84
C LEU A 295 -12.23 -9.07 -2.62
N TRP A 296 -11.07 -8.85 -2.01
CA TRP A 296 -9.75 -9.07 -2.58
C TRP A 296 -9.14 -10.40 -2.15
N ALA A 297 -9.18 -10.69 -0.84
CA ALA A 297 -8.49 -11.83 -0.28
C ALA A 297 -9.24 -13.16 -0.49
N THR A 298 -10.57 -13.17 -0.45
CA THR A 298 -11.33 -14.41 -0.68
C THR A 298 -11.08 -15.04 -2.05
N PRO A 299 -11.12 -14.29 -3.17
CA PRO A 299 -10.78 -14.84 -4.48
C PRO A 299 -9.36 -15.42 -4.52
N VAL A 300 -8.39 -14.70 -3.95
CA VAL A 300 -6.98 -15.03 -4.05
C VAL A 300 -6.58 -16.21 -3.15
N PHE A 301 -7.09 -16.27 -1.92
CA PHE A 301 -6.66 -17.26 -0.93
C PHE A 301 -7.60 -18.46 -0.79
N LEU A 302 -8.89 -18.33 -1.14
CA LEU A 302 -9.86 -19.34 -0.78
C LEU A 302 -10.61 -19.99 -1.95
N THR A 303 -11.24 -19.16 -2.82
CA THR A 303 -12.27 -19.70 -3.73
C THR A 303 -12.04 -19.41 -5.21
N GLY A 304 -11.27 -18.40 -5.54
CA GLY A 304 -11.18 -17.85 -6.92
C GLY A 304 -12.35 -16.94 -7.27
N ASP A 305 -13.34 -16.80 -6.39
CA ASP A 305 -14.56 -16.01 -6.63
C ASP A 305 -14.79 -15.01 -5.50
N PHE A 306 -15.58 -14.00 -5.77
CA PHE A 306 -16.00 -13.02 -4.77
C PHE A 306 -16.72 -13.68 -3.58
N PRO A 307 -16.70 -13.07 -2.37
CA PRO A 307 -17.46 -13.56 -1.23
C PRO A 307 -18.95 -13.71 -1.55
N GLU A 308 -19.62 -14.71 -0.94
CA GLU A 308 -21.03 -14.99 -1.20
C GLU A 308 -21.93 -13.77 -0.91
N SER A 309 -21.66 -13.05 0.20
CA SER A 309 -22.43 -11.85 0.53
C SER A 309 -22.26 -10.74 -0.51
N VAL A 310 -21.08 -10.58 -1.09
CA VAL A 310 -20.84 -9.60 -2.16
C VAL A 310 -21.62 -10.01 -3.43
N LYS A 311 -21.62 -11.29 -3.78
CA LYS A 311 -22.39 -11.81 -4.92
C LYS A 311 -23.91 -11.67 -4.71
N GLU A 312 -24.37 -11.83 -3.47
CA GLU A 312 -25.78 -11.69 -3.13
C GLU A 312 -26.24 -10.22 -3.17
N TYR A 313 -25.51 -9.34 -2.47
CA TYR A 313 -25.98 -7.96 -2.25
C TYR A 313 -25.58 -7.00 -3.38
N ALA A 314 -24.50 -7.26 -4.10
CA ALA A 314 -24.02 -6.43 -5.21
C ALA A 314 -24.22 -7.08 -6.59
N SER A 315 -25.08 -8.08 -6.72
CA SER A 315 -25.24 -8.90 -7.94
C SER A 315 -25.48 -8.08 -9.21
N GLU A 316 -26.20 -6.97 -9.14
CA GLU A 316 -26.48 -6.10 -10.28
C GLU A 316 -25.30 -5.23 -10.73
N PHE A 317 -24.25 -5.10 -9.90
CA PHE A 317 -23.05 -4.32 -10.19
C PHE A 317 -21.83 -5.20 -10.47
N LEU A 318 -21.84 -6.44 -9.96
CA LEU A 318 -20.69 -7.32 -9.89
C LEU A 318 -20.53 -8.13 -11.18
N PRO A 319 -19.46 -7.90 -11.98
CA PRO A 319 -19.19 -8.75 -13.13
C PRO A 319 -18.72 -10.13 -12.68
N ALA A 320 -19.37 -11.17 -13.16
CA ALA A 320 -19.05 -12.55 -12.80
C ALA A 320 -17.71 -13.03 -13.37
N PHE A 321 -17.03 -13.91 -12.65
CA PHE A 321 -15.92 -14.69 -13.19
C PHE A 321 -16.42 -15.97 -13.86
N THR A 322 -15.79 -16.35 -14.97
CA THR A 322 -15.95 -17.71 -15.53
C THR A 322 -15.24 -18.72 -14.65
N GLU A 323 -15.60 -20.01 -14.75
CA GLU A 323 -14.93 -21.07 -14.00
C GLU A 323 -13.41 -21.15 -14.30
N GLY A 324 -13.01 -20.85 -15.53
CA GLY A 324 -11.61 -20.75 -15.90
C GLY A 324 -10.89 -19.60 -15.19
N GLN A 325 -11.54 -18.44 -15.05
CA GLN A 325 -11.01 -17.29 -14.31
C GLN A 325 -10.90 -17.57 -12.81
N LYS A 326 -11.92 -18.22 -12.22
CA LYS A 326 -11.87 -18.64 -10.81
C LYS A 326 -10.70 -19.56 -10.54
N ALA A 327 -10.50 -20.58 -11.39
CA ALA A 327 -9.34 -21.46 -11.29
C ALA A 327 -7.99 -20.74 -11.50
N GLN A 328 -7.98 -19.69 -12.33
CA GLN A 328 -6.81 -18.85 -12.52
C GLN A 328 -6.49 -18.01 -11.28
N ILE A 329 -7.48 -17.46 -10.60
CA ILE A 329 -7.31 -16.55 -9.45
C ILE A 329 -6.96 -17.33 -8.19
N ASN A 330 -7.62 -18.45 -7.93
CA ASN A 330 -7.46 -19.20 -6.69
C ASN A 330 -6.00 -19.63 -6.45
N GLY A 331 -5.51 -19.40 -5.24
CA GLY A 331 -4.16 -19.76 -4.80
C GLY A 331 -3.04 -18.91 -5.39
N THR A 332 -3.30 -17.66 -5.72
CA THR A 332 -2.33 -16.76 -6.36
C THR A 332 -1.63 -15.79 -5.42
N SER A 333 -1.52 -16.09 -4.14
CA SER A 333 -0.66 -15.33 -3.22
C SER A 333 0.09 -16.27 -2.29
N ASP A 334 1.39 -16.04 -2.12
CA ASP A 334 2.25 -16.86 -1.24
C ASP A 334 2.24 -16.34 0.21
N ILE A 335 2.00 -15.05 0.42
CA ILE A 335 2.03 -14.37 1.73
C ILE A 335 0.82 -13.43 1.78
N PHE A 336 0.17 -13.33 2.93
CA PHE A 336 -0.85 -12.30 3.14
C PHE A 336 -0.17 -10.99 3.52
N MET A 337 -0.27 -9.98 2.67
CA MET A 337 0.29 -8.66 2.92
C MET A 337 -0.83 -7.65 3.17
N ILE A 338 -0.67 -6.85 4.23
CA ILE A 338 -1.69 -5.91 4.69
C ILE A 338 -1.09 -4.57 5.08
N ASP A 339 -1.65 -3.50 4.54
CA ASP A 339 -1.35 -2.12 4.90
C ASP A 339 -2.35 -1.69 5.97
N ALA A 340 -1.88 -1.68 7.21
CA ALA A 340 -2.71 -1.63 8.40
C ALA A 340 -2.38 -0.42 9.27
N TYR A 341 -2.89 0.74 8.88
CA TYR A 341 -2.55 2.02 9.52
C TYR A 341 -3.41 2.35 10.73
N GLY A 342 -4.71 2.12 10.67
CA GLY A 342 -5.65 2.54 11.68
C GLY A 342 -6.68 1.49 12.07
N GLY A 343 -7.29 1.68 13.23
CA GLY A 343 -8.23 0.77 13.84
C GLY A 343 -9.61 0.73 13.20
N GLY A 344 -9.80 1.29 12.01
CA GLY A 344 -11.09 1.29 11.34
C GLY A 344 -12.17 2.02 12.12
N GLY A 345 -13.40 1.53 12.02
CA GLY A 345 -14.56 2.10 12.67
C GLY A 345 -15.47 1.03 13.27
N PHE A 346 -16.40 1.48 14.07
CA PHE A 346 -17.49 0.61 14.52
C PHE A 346 -18.39 0.26 13.34
N VAL A 347 -18.84 -0.98 13.33
CA VAL A 347 -19.76 -1.50 12.33
C VAL A 347 -21.04 -1.94 13.04
N THR A 348 -22.16 -1.61 12.44
CA THR A 348 -23.50 -1.97 12.91
C THR A 348 -24.43 -2.26 11.72
N VAL A 349 -25.65 -2.63 12.04
CA VAL A 349 -26.72 -2.77 11.04
C VAL A 349 -26.97 -1.45 10.31
N PRO A 350 -27.49 -1.49 9.07
CA PRO A 350 -27.88 -0.27 8.35
C PRO A 350 -28.86 0.58 9.17
N GLY A 351 -28.74 1.89 9.04
CA GLY A 351 -29.79 2.82 9.53
C GLY A 351 -31.12 2.63 8.79
N ASP A 352 -32.06 3.53 9.03
CA ASP A 352 -33.31 3.71 8.25
C ASP A 352 -34.10 2.42 7.96
N GLY A 353 -34.30 1.57 8.97
CA GLY A 353 -35.10 0.34 8.87
C GLY A 353 -34.29 -0.95 8.79
N GLY A 354 -32.96 -0.88 8.96
CA GLY A 354 -32.10 -2.04 9.09
C GLY A 354 -31.85 -2.78 7.76
N LEU A 355 -31.38 -4.02 7.88
CA LEU A 355 -30.97 -4.83 6.73
C LEU A 355 -32.07 -4.96 5.66
N GLN A 356 -33.31 -5.22 6.07
CA GLN A 356 -34.41 -5.44 5.15
C GLN A 356 -34.79 -4.19 4.34
N ALA A 357 -34.59 -3.00 4.88
CA ALA A 357 -34.82 -1.74 4.18
C ALA A 357 -33.71 -1.41 3.19
N CYS A 358 -32.51 -1.93 3.42
CA CYS A 358 -31.34 -1.70 2.58
C CYS A 358 -31.28 -2.67 1.38
N VAL A 359 -31.58 -3.96 1.59
CA VAL A 359 -31.44 -4.99 0.56
C VAL A 359 -32.33 -4.68 -0.64
N GLY A 360 -31.75 -4.65 -1.83
CA GLY A 360 -32.47 -4.36 -3.09
C GLY A 360 -32.99 -2.92 -3.22
N ASN A 361 -32.55 -2.02 -2.35
CA ASN A 361 -32.99 -0.63 -2.38
C ASN A 361 -31.82 0.31 -2.76
N ALA A 362 -31.67 0.58 -4.04
CA ALA A 362 -30.63 1.44 -4.59
C ALA A 362 -30.65 2.90 -4.05
N SER A 363 -31.75 3.31 -3.41
CA SER A 363 -31.86 4.62 -2.76
C SER A 363 -31.36 4.62 -1.32
N HIS A 364 -31.06 3.45 -0.73
CA HIS A 364 -30.55 3.37 0.62
C HIS A 364 -29.07 3.76 0.67
N PRO A 365 -28.63 4.62 1.63
CA PRO A 365 -27.25 5.14 1.66
C PRO A 365 -26.18 4.05 1.77
N GLU A 366 -26.45 2.95 2.48
CA GLU A 366 -25.53 1.84 2.67
C GLU A 366 -25.62 0.75 1.59
N TYR A 367 -26.52 0.88 0.62
CA TYR A 367 -26.63 -0.09 -0.48
C TYR A 367 -25.41 -0.01 -1.42
N PRO A 368 -24.86 -1.11 -1.93
CA PRO A 368 -25.27 -2.51 -1.75
C PRO A 368 -24.65 -3.20 -0.53
N ARG A 369 -23.76 -2.56 0.19
CA ARG A 369 -23.00 -3.16 1.29
C ARG A 369 -23.85 -3.51 2.52
N CYS A 370 -24.92 -2.77 2.74
CA CYS A 370 -25.93 -2.97 3.78
C CYS A 370 -25.34 -3.20 5.19
N TYR A 371 -24.37 -2.40 5.56
CA TYR A 371 -23.87 -2.18 6.91
C TYR A 371 -23.58 -0.69 7.10
N ALA A 372 -23.70 -0.20 8.32
CA ALA A 372 -23.36 1.18 8.64
C ALA A 372 -22.07 1.26 9.43
N GLY A 373 -21.30 2.33 9.21
CA GLY A 373 -20.19 2.72 10.05
C GLY A 373 -20.64 3.69 11.13
N ALA A 374 -20.08 3.59 12.33
CA ALA A 374 -20.25 4.56 13.40
C ALA A 374 -18.89 5.08 13.86
N SER A 375 -18.78 6.41 14.01
CA SER A 375 -17.54 7.07 14.40
C SER A 375 -17.29 7.12 15.90
N ALA A 376 -18.30 6.78 16.73
CA ALA A 376 -18.23 6.84 18.18
C ALA A 376 -18.99 5.68 18.83
N TYR A 377 -18.44 5.17 19.93
CA TYR A 377 -19.13 4.21 20.78
C TYR A 377 -20.00 4.98 21.80
N PRO A 378 -21.33 4.81 21.78
CA PRO A 378 -22.20 5.55 22.70
C PRO A 378 -21.89 5.20 24.17
N GLY A 379 -21.49 6.18 24.95
CA GLY A 379 -21.32 6.04 26.41
C GLY A 379 -20.05 5.33 26.86
N ALA A 380 -19.03 5.24 26.04
CA ALA A 380 -17.77 4.62 26.43
C ALA A 380 -16.80 5.63 27.05
N ASP A 381 -16.24 5.27 28.19
CA ASP A 381 -14.98 5.84 28.72
C ASP A 381 -13.75 5.34 27.91
N TYR A 382 -13.99 4.60 26.85
CA TYR A 382 -13.00 3.90 26.03
C TYR A 382 -13.11 4.34 24.57
N TRP A 383 -11.97 4.71 23.98
CA TRP A 383 -11.87 5.17 22.60
C TRP A 383 -11.01 4.21 21.75
N PRO A 384 -11.55 3.08 21.28
CA PRO A 384 -10.76 2.02 20.64
C PRO A 384 -10.13 2.45 19.30
N THR A 385 -10.70 3.43 18.62
CA THR A 385 -10.13 3.98 17.39
C THR A 385 -9.09 5.07 17.65
N GLY A 386 -9.04 5.63 18.86
CA GLY A 386 -8.16 6.74 19.20
C GLY A 386 -8.48 8.05 18.50
N PRO A 387 -7.74 9.12 18.81
CA PRO A 387 -7.88 10.42 18.17
C PRO A 387 -7.31 10.43 16.75
N ALA A 388 -7.79 11.33 15.91
CA ALA A 388 -7.14 11.68 14.66
C ALA A 388 -5.70 12.17 14.93
N VAL A 389 -4.74 11.68 14.13
CA VAL A 389 -3.32 11.98 14.35
C VAL A 389 -2.96 13.39 13.93
N ASP A 390 -3.27 13.76 12.70
CA ASP A 390 -2.92 15.06 12.12
C ASP A 390 -3.99 15.45 11.09
N PRO A 391 -4.30 16.74 10.93
CA PRO A 391 -5.23 17.19 9.89
C PRO A 391 -4.84 16.78 8.48
N CYS A 392 -3.55 16.58 8.20
CA CYS A 392 -3.08 16.11 6.90
C CYS A 392 -3.39 14.62 6.64
N ALA A 393 -3.68 13.85 7.69
CA ALA A 393 -4.06 12.44 7.63
C ALA A 393 -5.28 12.19 8.53
N SER A 394 -6.36 12.93 8.31
CA SER A 394 -7.57 12.88 9.15
C SER A 394 -8.28 11.52 9.18
N TRP A 395 -7.99 10.66 8.21
CA TRP A 395 -8.45 9.27 8.15
C TRP A 395 -7.71 8.36 9.12
N LEU A 396 -6.52 8.77 9.60
CA LEU A 396 -5.66 7.98 10.47
C LEU A 396 -5.89 8.36 11.93
N THR A 397 -6.09 7.35 12.76
CA THR A 397 -6.24 7.50 14.20
C THR A 397 -5.13 6.81 14.97
N TYR A 398 -4.78 7.35 16.14
CA TYR A 398 -3.77 6.77 17.01
C TYR A 398 -4.39 5.70 17.91
N SER A 399 -4.25 4.45 17.51
CA SER A 399 -4.61 3.28 18.32
C SER A 399 -3.90 2.04 17.77
N THR A 400 -3.45 1.15 18.64
CA THR A 400 -2.73 -0.08 18.29
C THR A 400 -3.32 -1.35 18.90
N ASP A 401 -4.29 -1.23 19.79
CA ASP A 401 -4.88 -2.35 20.54
C ASP A 401 -5.66 -3.33 19.66
N TRP A 402 -6.15 -2.88 18.52
CA TRP A 402 -6.88 -3.68 17.55
C TRP A 402 -5.96 -4.62 16.75
N VAL A 403 -4.66 -4.34 16.69
CA VAL A 403 -3.69 -5.05 15.83
C VAL A 403 -3.66 -6.56 16.11
N PRO A 404 -3.55 -7.04 17.35
CA PRO A 404 -3.54 -8.48 17.61
C PRO A 404 -4.81 -9.18 17.13
N THR A 405 -5.97 -8.59 17.43
CA THR A 405 -7.27 -9.17 17.05
C THR A 405 -7.46 -9.18 15.54
N MET A 406 -7.06 -8.12 14.85
CA MET A 406 -7.13 -8.02 13.39
C MET A 406 -6.24 -9.08 12.72
N LEU A 407 -4.99 -9.21 13.14
CA LEU A 407 -4.05 -10.19 12.58
C LEU A 407 -4.53 -11.63 12.80
N LYS A 408 -5.09 -11.91 13.97
CA LYS A 408 -5.72 -13.19 14.27
C LYS A 408 -6.93 -13.45 13.37
N THR A 409 -7.78 -12.44 13.17
CA THR A 409 -8.93 -12.53 12.26
C THR A 409 -8.49 -12.86 10.83
N TYR A 410 -7.46 -12.20 10.31
CA TYR A 410 -6.93 -12.51 8.97
C TYR A 410 -6.37 -13.93 8.87
N GLN A 411 -5.64 -14.38 9.89
CA GLN A 411 -5.14 -15.77 9.92
C GLN A 411 -6.27 -16.79 9.91
N GLU A 412 -7.32 -16.55 10.69
CA GLU A 412 -8.48 -17.44 10.76
C GLU A 412 -9.31 -17.42 9.47
N MET A 413 -9.53 -16.25 8.89
CA MET A 413 -10.34 -16.08 7.67
C MET A 413 -9.62 -16.62 6.42
N PHE A 414 -8.37 -16.24 6.20
CA PHE A 414 -7.68 -16.47 4.93
C PHE A 414 -6.62 -17.57 4.98
N LYS A 415 -6.23 -18.03 6.18
CA LYS A 415 -5.30 -19.15 6.42
C LYS A 415 -4.03 -19.10 5.56
N PRO A 416 -3.31 -17.95 5.51
CA PRO A 416 -2.19 -17.78 4.61
C PRO A 416 -1.02 -18.71 5.02
N ALA A 417 -0.68 -19.69 4.16
CA ALA A 417 0.37 -20.66 4.42
C ALA A 417 1.76 -20.02 4.61
N GLY A 418 2.03 -18.92 3.92
CA GLY A 418 3.29 -18.18 4.02
C GLY A 418 3.34 -17.17 5.16
N GLY A 419 2.29 -17.07 5.97
CA GLY A 419 2.19 -16.11 7.05
C GLY A 419 1.66 -14.74 6.62
N ILE A 420 1.71 -13.80 7.55
CA ILE A 420 1.23 -12.42 7.40
C ILE A 420 2.43 -11.46 7.46
N VAL A 421 2.46 -10.49 6.56
CA VAL A 421 3.34 -9.33 6.64
C VAL A 421 2.49 -8.08 6.82
N VAL A 422 2.76 -7.29 7.85
CA VAL A 422 2.25 -5.93 7.95
C VAL A 422 3.11 -5.08 7.03
N SER A 423 2.62 -4.86 5.81
CA SER A 423 3.41 -4.33 4.70
C SER A 423 3.44 -2.82 4.60
N GLU A 424 2.56 -2.16 5.32
CA GLU A 424 2.66 -0.74 5.63
C GLU A 424 1.97 -0.46 6.97
N PHE A 425 2.62 0.33 7.81
CA PHE A 425 2.07 0.96 9.00
C PHE A 425 2.95 2.15 9.38
N GLY A 426 2.35 3.18 9.87
CA GLY A 426 3.04 4.42 10.21
C GLY A 426 2.06 5.54 10.49
N MET A 427 2.59 6.68 10.88
CA MET A 427 1.80 7.89 11.11
C MET A 427 2.67 9.14 10.92
N PRO A 428 2.08 10.29 10.50
CA PRO A 428 2.78 11.55 10.60
C PRO A 428 2.90 11.98 12.08
N GLU A 429 4.00 12.61 12.45
CA GLU A 429 4.06 13.31 13.73
C GLU A 429 3.16 14.55 13.66
N PRO A 430 2.28 14.81 14.63
CA PRO A 430 1.35 15.93 14.57
C PRO A 430 2.02 17.28 14.34
N TYR A 431 1.50 18.01 13.35
CA TYR A 431 1.97 19.35 12.98
C TYR A 431 3.46 19.46 12.65
N GLU A 432 4.10 18.37 12.24
CA GLU A 432 5.54 18.34 11.92
C GLU A 432 5.91 19.38 10.85
N SER A 433 5.07 19.55 9.82
CA SER A 433 5.30 20.51 8.75
C SER A 433 5.33 21.99 9.20
N LEU A 434 4.83 22.27 10.39
CA LEU A 434 4.79 23.62 10.98
C LEU A 434 5.94 23.88 11.97
N ARG A 435 6.78 22.88 12.24
CA ARG A 435 7.90 23.02 13.19
C ARG A 435 9.01 23.88 12.59
N PRO A 436 9.62 24.79 13.38
CA PRO A 436 10.46 25.85 12.84
C PRO A 436 11.87 25.42 12.45
N ASP A 437 12.38 24.33 13.00
CA ASP A 437 13.77 23.92 12.83
C ASP A 437 13.94 22.40 12.82
N LEU A 438 15.09 21.97 12.30
CA LEU A 438 15.43 20.55 12.17
C LEU A 438 15.40 19.80 13.51
N GLN A 439 15.90 20.42 14.59
CA GLN A 439 15.95 19.78 15.90
C GLN A 439 14.56 19.42 16.41
N SER A 440 13.59 20.32 16.24
CA SER A 440 12.19 20.06 16.63
C SER A 440 11.53 19.02 15.72
N ILE A 441 11.90 18.96 14.44
CA ILE A 441 11.36 18.02 13.46
C ILE A 441 11.82 16.58 13.74
N VAL A 442 13.12 16.39 14.01
CA VAL A 442 13.68 15.04 14.22
C VAL A 442 13.31 14.42 15.57
N ILE A 443 12.76 15.19 16.49
CA ILE A 443 12.21 14.69 17.76
C ILE A 443 10.72 14.46 17.57
N ASP A 444 10.33 13.23 17.26
CA ASP A 444 8.95 12.81 16.93
C ASP A 444 8.42 11.78 17.95
N PRO A 445 8.04 12.22 19.15
CA PRO A 445 7.74 11.34 20.26
C PRO A 445 6.48 10.50 20.06
N LEU A 446 5.44 11.04 19.42
CA LEU A 446 4.22 10.27 19.19
C LEU A 446 4.42 9.17 18.15
N ARG A 447 5.13 9.45 17.06
CA ARG A 447 5.48 8.44 16.07
C ARG A 447 6.41 7.37 16.67
N SER A 448 7.38 7.76 17.49
CA SER A 448 8.26 6.83 18.21
C SER A 448 7.46 5.88 19.11
N ARG A 449 6.50 6.43 19.86
CA ARG A 449 5.61 5.65 20.71
C ARG A 449 4.71 4.73 19.91
N TYR A 450 4.14 5.20 18.79
CA TYR A 450 3.32 4.40 17.89
C TYR A 450 4.06 3.16 17.40
N TYR A 451 5.30 3.29 16.91
CA TYR A 451 6.09 2.16 16.47
C TYR A 451 6.36 1.16 17.58
N ARG A 452 6.66 1.64 18.78
CA ARG A 452 6.85 0.77 19.95
C ARG A 452 5.59 -0.02 20.26
N GLU A 453 4.46 0.62 20.43
CA GLU A 453 3.20 -0.01 20.79
C GLU A 453 2.69 -0.95 19.68
N TYR A 454 2.86 -0.55 18.42
CA TYR A 454 2.48 -1.38 17.29
C TYR A 454 3.29 -2.68 17.23
N LEU A 455 4.60 -2.62 17.38
CA LEU A 455 5.47 -3.80 17.40
C LEU A 455 5.22 -4.70 18.63
N GLN A 456 4.89 -4.12 19.77
CA GLN A 456 4.45 -4.88 20.95
C GLN A 456 3.12 -5.62 20.67
N SER A 457 2.19 -4.97 20.01
CA SER A 457 0.92 -5.61 19.61
C SER A 457 1.15 -6.76 18.63
N ILE A 458 2.12 -6.64 17.73
CA ILE A 458 2.53 -7.75 16.85
C ILE A 458 3.15 -8.89 17.64
N LEU A 459 4.05 -8.62 18.58
CA LEU A 459 4.64 -9.64 19.46
C LEU A 459 3.56 -10.36 20.28
N MET A 460 2.55 -9.63 20.75
CA MET A 460 1.39 -10.21 21.43
C MET A 460 0.65 -11.17 20.50
N ALA A 461 0.32 -10.75 19.27
CA ALA A 461 -0.32 -11.61 18.28
C ALA A 461 0.50 -12.89 18.01
N MET A 462 1.82 -12.74 17.84
CA MET A 462 2.73 -13.87 17.62
C MET A 462 2.75 -14.82 18.83
N SER A 463 2.71 -14.29 20.05
CA SER A 463 2.65 -15.12 21.28
C SER A 463 1.35 -15.90 21.41
N GLU A 464 0.28 -15.44 20.74
CA GLU A 464 -1.00 -16.13 20.63
C GLU A 464 -1.08 -17.10 19.43
N GLY A 465 0.04 -17.29 18.72
CA GLY A 465 0.15 -18.24 17.61
C GLY A 465 -0.17 -17.67 16.23
N VAL A 466 -0.27 -16.36 16.08
CA VAL A 466 -0.41 -15.73 14.76
C VAL A 466 0.93 -15.75 14.03
N ASN A 467 0.96 -16.29 12.81
CA ASN A 467 2.17 -16.39 12.00
C ASN A 467 2.48 -15.07 11.30
N VAL A 468 3.00 -14.09 12.05
CA VAL A 468 3.51 -12.83 11.47
C VAL A 468 4.98 -13.01 11.12
N VAL A 469 5.35 -12.79 9.87
CA VAL A 469 6.71 -13.03 9.34
C VAL A 469 7.49 -11.76 9.05
N GLY A 470 6.87 -10.60 9.15
CA GLY A 470 7.55 -9.33 8.94
C GLY A 470 6.69 -8.09 9.06
N THR A 471 7.39 -6.97 9.14
CA THR A 471 6.80 -5.62 9.15
C THR A 471 7.60 -4.68 8.27
N LEU A 472 6.91 -3.76 7.60
CA LEU A 472 7.51 -2.72 6.76
C LEU A 472 6.91 -1.37 7.17
N ALA A 473 7.70 -0.54 7.84
CA ALA A 473 7.21 0.78 8.26
C ALA A 473 7.06 1.74 7.06
N TRP A 474 5.95 2.43 6.98
CA TRP A 474 5.73 3.53 6.05
C TRP A 474 6.02 4.87 6.75
N SER A 475 7.01 5.62 6.28
CA SER A 475 7.86 5.37 5.12
C SER A 475 9.32 5.58 5.46
N VAL A 476 10.20 5.09 4.60
CA VAL A 476 11.66 5.21 4.76
C VAL A 476 12.12 6.66 4.88
N PHE A 477 11.49 7.58 4.15
CA PHE A 477 11.74 9.03 4.19
C PHE A 477 10.46 9.81 3.87
N ASP A 478 10.44 11.10 4.21
CA ASP A 478 9.36 11.99 3.81
C ASP A 478 9.25 12.03 2.29
N ASN A 479 8.05 11.82 1.76
CA ASN A 479 7.78 11.73 0.34
C ASN A 479 6.52 12.53 -0.05
N PHE A 480 6.08 12.37 -1.28
CA PHE A 480 4.84 12.94 -1.80
C PHE A 480 3.66 12.08 -1.34
N GLU A 481 2.87 12.61 -0.39
CA GLU A 481 1.72 11.93 0.19
C GLU A 481 0.45 12.26 -0.58
N TRP A 482 0.38 11.76 -1.80
CA TRP A 482 -0.80 11.82 -2.69
C TRP A 482 -1.54 13.18 -2.67
N ASP A 483 -2.81 13.20 -2.29
CA ASP A 483 -3.65 14.40 -2.24
C ASP A 483 -3.15 15.46 -1.23
N HIS A 484 -2.27 15.07 -0.29
CA HIS A 484 -1.67 15.95 0.72
C HIS A 484 -0.31 16.53 0.34
N GLY A 485 0.23 16.10 -0.82
CA GLY A 485 1.51 16.59 -1.33
C GLY A 485 2.67 16.36 -0.35
N TYR A 486 3.44 17.39 -0.08
CA TYR A 486 4.61 17.32 0.81
C TYR A 486 4.33 17.82 2.24
N SER A 487 3.09 18.15 2.57
CA SER A 487 2.73 18.65 3.90
C SER A 487 2.57 17.54 4.93
N CYS A 488 2.21 16.34 4.51
CA CYS A 488 2.06 15.18 5.36
C CYS A 488 3.34 14.34 5.34
N ARG A 489 3.99 14.19 6.50
CA ARG A 489 5.33 13.61 6.61
C ARG A 489 5.30 12.29 7.37
N PHE A 490 5.29 11.18 6.66
CA PHE A 490 5.31 9.83 7.24
C PHE A 490 6.72 9.27 7.48
N GLY A 491 7.74 9.88 6.86
CA GLY A 491 9.10 9.36 6.86
C GLY A 491 9.70 9.17 8.25
N VAL A 492 10.41 8.06 8.44
CA VAL A 492 11.35 7.91 9.59
C VAL A 492 12.64 8.70 9.37
N GLN A 493 12.81 9.25 8.18
CA GLN A 493 13.82 10.25 7.84
C GLN A 493 13.15 11.52 7.36
N TYR A 494 13.55 12.65 7.92
CA TYR A 494 13.23 13.98 7.40
C TYR A 494 13.94 14.21 6.08
N VAL A 495 13.24 14.80 5.11
CA VAL A 495 13.82 15.27 3.85
C VAL A 495 13.70 16.79 3.75
N ASN A 496 14.83 17.46 3.60
CA ASN A 496 14.85 18.84 3.17
C ASN A 496 14.62 18.88 1.65
N TYR A 497 13.41 19.21 1.23
CA TYR A 497 13.05 19.18 -0.20
C TYR A 497 13.81 20.20 -1.07
N THR A 498 14.49 21.18 -0.45
CA THR A 498 15.32 22.17 -1.16
C THR A 498 16.74 21.65 -1.37
N THR A 499 17.40 21.15 -0.30
CA THR A 499 18.79 20.69 -0.34
C THR A 499 18.92 19.21 -0.65
N GLN A 500 17.84 18.46 -0.48
CA GLN A 500 17.79 17.00 -0.58
C GLN A 500 18.55 16.26 0.52
N GLU A 501 18.94 16.95 1.59
CA GLU A 501 19.54 16.35 2.78
C GLU A 501 18.51 15.51 3.57
N ARG A 502 18.98 14.43 4.19
CA ARG A 502 18.18 13.51 5.01
C ARG A 502 18.72 13.44 6.42
N TYR A 503 17.77 13.37 7.37
CA TYR A 503 18.09 13.24 8.79
C TYR A 503 17.17 12.21 9.42
N PHE A 504 17.74 11.20 10.13
CA PHE A 504 16.92 10.25 10.87
C PHE A 504 16.13 10.97 11.97
N LYS A 505 14.86 10.62 12.09
CA LYS A 505 14.02 11.05 13.20
C LYS A 505 14.16 10.05 14.35
N ALA A 506 13.80 10.45 15.56
CA ALA A 506 13.86 9.61 16.76
C ALA A 506 13.11 8.29 16.59
N SER A 507 12.00 8.31 15.88
CA SER A 507 11.20 7.12 15.56
C SER A 507 11.97 6.05 14.77
N ALA A 508 12.92 6.42 13.93
CA ALA A 508 13.79 5.46 13.23
C ALA A 508 14.58 4.59 14.22
N PHE A 509 15.16 5.24 15.23
CA PHE A 509 15.94 4.57 16.26
C PHE A 509 15.07 3.72 17.17
N GLU A 510 13.89 4.24 17.55
CA GLU A 510 12.92 3.49 18.36
C GLU A 510 12.46 2.23 17.65
N TYR A 511 12.11 2.34 16.35
CA TYR A 511 11.71 1.22 15.52
C TYR A 511 12.77 0.11 15.51
N VAL A 512 14.02 0.45 15.29
CA VAL A 512 15.14 -0.52 15.26
C VAL A 512 15.47 -1.07 16.64
N ASN A 513 15.38 -0.23 17.69
CA ASN A 513 15.63 -0.67 19.05
C ASN A 513 14.66 -1.74 19.52
N MET A 514 13.40 -1.68 19.09
CA MET A 514 12.43 -2.73 19.38
C MET A 514 12.91 -4.11 18.89
N PHE A 515 13.47 -4.19 17.69
CA PHE A 515 14.02 -5.46 17.21
C PHE A 515 15.26 -5.89 17.98
N LYS A 516 16.13 -4.96 18.36
CA LYS A 516 17.32 -5.29 19.19
C LYS A 516 16.92 -5.83 20.57
N LEU A 517 15.86 -5.30 21.16
CA LEU A 517 15.36 -5.73 22.47
C LEU A 517 14.67 -7.10 22.44
N TYR A 518 13.95 -7.39 21.35
CA TYR A 518 13.07 -8.56 21.23
C TYR A 518 13.52 -9.56 20.16
N GLN A 519 14.74 -9.47 19.63
CA GLN A 519 15.29 -10.46 18.71
C GLN A 519 15.75 -11.71 19.46
N GLU A 520 15.56 -12.91 18.82
CA GLU A 520 16.12 -14.19 19.29
C GLU A 520 17.65 -14.18 19.33
#